data_d06131addf835cd7bf68eb196f9834ee
#
_entry.id   d06131addf835cd7bf68eb196f9834ee
#
_cell.length_a   1.000
_cell.length_b   1.000
_cell.length_c   1.000
_cell.angle_alpha   90.00
_cell.angle_beta   90.00
_cell.angle_gamma   90.00
#
_symmetry.space_group_name_H-M   'P 1'
#
loop_
_entity.id
_entity.type
_entity.pdbx_description
1 polymer ?
#
loop_
_entity_poly.entity_id
_entity_poly.type
_entity_poly.pdbx_seq_one_letter_code
_entity_poly.pdbx_strand_id
1 'polypeptide(L)'
;MFLGYKLKENPAVGIILIINLIYFLLLELDGGSKNWLTLIAWGAKEGTLISRGEYWRLFSPIFMHIGFFHLISNTIGIIIFGPIMEKILGQKRFLIIYLIAGIW
;
A
#
# COMPACT_ATOMS: atom_id res chain seq x y z
N MET A 1 23.09 -3.96 -7.03
CA MET A 1 22.58 -3.78 -5.67
C MET A 1 21.46 -4.78 -5.37
N PHE A 2 21.45 -5.33 -4.17
CA PHE A 2 20.50 -6.37 -3.78
C PHE A 2 19.03 -5.99 -4.01
N LEU A 3 18.63 -4.80 -3.54
CA LEU A 3 17.25 -4.35 -3.67
C LEU A 3 16.87 -4.16 -5.14
N GLY A 4 17.73 -3.54 -5.93
CA GLY A 4 17.47 -3.36 -7.36
C GLY A 4 17.31 -4.68 -8.10
N TYR A 5 18.11 -5.69 -7.76
CA TYR A 5 17.97 -7.03 -8.30
C TYR A 5 16.61 -7.65 -7.95
N LYS A 6 16.22 -7.56 -6.66
CA LYS A 6 14.94 -8.11 -6.20
C LYS A 6 13.75 -7.45 -6.88
N LEU A 7 13.78 -6.12 -7.05
CA LEU A 7 12.68 -5.39 -7.68
C LEU A 7 12.61 -5.68 -9.18
N LYS A 8 13.77 -5.85 -9.85
CA LYS A 8 13.81 -6.15 -11.28
C LYS A 8 13.19 -7.51 -11.58
N GLU A 9 13.44 -8.51 -10.74
CA GLU A 9 12.87 -9.85 -10.91
C GLU A 9 11.42 -9.96 -10.41
N ASN A 10 11.00 -9.04 -9.56
CA ASN A 10 9.67 -9.06 -8.93
C ASN A 10 8.99 -7.71 -9.11
N PRO A 11 8.53 -7.39 -10.34
CA PRO A 11 8.00 -6.06 -10.65
C PRO A 11 6.74 -5.70 -9.88
N ALA A 12 5.90 -6.69 -9.50
CA ALA A 12 4.70 -6.39 -8.72
C ALA A 12 5.05 -5.84 -7.34
N VAL A 13 6.05 -6.42 -6.68
CA VAL A 13 6.56 -5.90 -5.41
C VAL A 13 7.05 -4.47 -5.57
N GLY A 14 7.81 -4.20 -6.64
CA GLY A 14 8.32 -2.85 -6.90
C GLY A 14 7.21 -1.83 -7.10
N ILE A 15 6.17 -2.19 -7.84
CA ILE A 15 5.02 -1.32 -8.08
C ILE A 15 4.32 -0.98 -6.77
N ILE A 16 4.07 -1.98 -5.92
CA ILE A 16 3.42 -1.77 -4.62
C ILE A 16 4.25 -0.84 -3.75
N LEU A 17 5.56 -1.04 -3.67
CA LEU A 17 6.44 -0.21 -2.87
C LEU A 17 6.45 1.24 -3.34
N ILE A 18 6.47 1.46 -4.66
CA ILE A 18 6.46 2.79 -5.24
C ILE A 18 5.14 3.50 -4.93
N ILE A 19 4.00 2.81 -5.11
CA ILE A 19 2.69 3.36 -4.81
C ILE A 19 2.60 3.75 -3.33
N ASN A 20 3.03 2.85 -2.44
CA ASN A 20 3.00 3.12 -1.00
C ASN A 20 3.85 4.35 -0.64
N LEU A 21 5.03 4.46 -1.21
CA LEU A 21 5.92 5.58 -0.93
C LEU A 21 5.35 6.90 -1.45
N ILE A 22 4.87 6.92 -2.70
CA ILE A 22 4.30 8.13 -3.29
C ILE A 22 3.07 8.57 -2.50
N TYR A 23 2.18 7.65 -2.17
CA TYR A 23 0.99 7.95 -1.39
C TYR A 23 1.36 8.57 -0.04
N PHE A 24 2.34 7.98 0.65
CA PHE A 24 2.81 8.48 1.93
C PHE A 24 3.38 9.89 1.82
N LEU A 25 4.20 10.16 0.80
CA LEU A 25 4.76 11.48 0.58
C LEU A 25 3.68 12.53 0.33
N LEU A 26 2.65 12.18 -0.45
CA LEU A 26 1.54 13.08 -0.71
C LEU A 26 0.76 13.40 0.57
N LEU A 27 0.53 12.39 1.43
CA LEU A 27 -0.12 12.61 2.73
C LEU A 27 0.73 13.55 3.61
N GLU A 28 2.04 13.34 3.65
CA GLU A 28 2.92 14.20 4.46
C GLU A 28 2.92 15.64 3.96
N LEU A 29 2.87 15.85 2.65
CA LEU A 29 2.85 17.20 2.06
C LEU A 29 1.51 17.89 2.26
N ASP A 30 0.42 17.16 2.39
CA ASP A 30 -0.93 17.72 2.46
C ASP A 30 -1.53 17.65 3.88
N GLY A 31 -0.70 17.84 4.90
CA GLY A 31 -1.17 17.95 6.27
C GLY A 31 -0.65 16.88 7.23
N GLY A 32 -0.03 15.84 6.71
CA GLY A 32 0.61 14.80 7.52
C GLY A 32 -0.12 13.48 7.56
N SER A 33 0.65 12.39 7.52
CA SER A 33 0.13 11.02 7.51
C SER A 33 -0.47 10.55 8.83
N LYS A 34 -0.42 11.39 9.87
CA LYS A 34 -1.09 11.13 11.16
C LYS A 34 -2.29 12.03 11.39
N ASN A 35 -2.55 12.95 10.48
CA ASN A 35 -3.67 13.89 10.59
C ASN A 35 -4.93 13.21 10.07
N TRP A 36 -5.92 13.02 10.94
CA TRP A 36 -7.15 12.32 10.59
C TRP A 36 -7.91 12.99 9.43
N LEU A 37 -7.93 14.32 9.39
CA LEU A 37 -8.60 15.03 8.30
C LEU A 37 -7.91 14.77 6.96
N THR A 38 -6.57 14.75 6.95
CA THR A 38 -5.81 14.41 5.76
C THR A 38 -6.08 12.98 5.31
N LEU A 39 -6.08 12.02 6.24
CA LEU A 39 -6.34 10.62 5.93
C LEU A 39 -7.73 10.43 5.33
N ILE A 40 -8.75 11.07 5.90
CA ILE A 40 -10.12 10.99 5.37
C ILE A 40 -10.18 11.60 3.97
N ALA A 41 -9.57 12.76 3.76
CA ALA A 41 -9.58 13.42 2.46
C ALA A 41 -8.91 12.57 1.38
N TRP A 42 -7.88 11.78 1.74
CA TRP A 42 -7.13 10.96 0.80
C TRP A 42 -7.63 9.51 0.68
N GLY A 43 -8.72 9.16 1.36
CA GLY A 43 -9.37 7.88 1.13
C GLY A 43 -9.32 6.86 2.26
N ALA A 44 -9.13 7.30 3.51
CA ALA A 44 -9.18 6.40 4.65
C ALA A 44 -10.51 5.66 4.72
N LYS A 45 -10.48 4.44 5.23
CA LYS A 45 -11.68 3.63 5.40
C LYS A 45 -12.58 4.27 6.47
N GLU A 46 -13.78 4.66 6.06
CA GLU A 46 -14.75 5.27 6.95
C GLU A 46 -16.13 4.75 6.56
N GLY A 47 -16.80 4.08 7.50
CA GLY A 47 -18.03 3.33 7.23
C GLY A 47 -19.18 4.17 6.67
N THR A 48 -19.38 5.38 7.21
CA THR A 48 -20.45 6.25 6.75
C THR A 48 -20.26 6.70 5.31
N LEU A 49 -19.03 7.08 4.96
CA LEU A 49 -18.71 7.50 3.59
C LEU A 49 -18.81 6.34 2.60
N ILE A 50 -18.38 5.13 3.01
CA ILE A 50 -18.51 3.94 2.18
C ILE A 50 -19.98 3.64 1.91
N SER A 51 -20.85 3.70 2.94
CA SER A 51 -22.26 3.46 2.76
C SER A 51 -22.96 4.53 1.94
N ARG A 52 -22.37 5.73 1.81
CA ARG A 52 -22.86 6.79 0.93
C ARG A 52 -22.38 6.65 -0.51
N GLY A 53 -21.64 5.58 -0.85
CA GLY A 53 -21.21 5.30 -2.21
C GLY A 53 -19.73 5.58 -2.50
N GLU A 54 -18.94 5.97 -1.50
CA GLU A 54 -17.50 6.21 -1.69
C GLU A 54 -16.73 4.88 -1.60
N TYR A 55 -17.03 3.97 -2.55
CA TYR A 55 -16.51 2.60 -2.51
C TYR A 55 -14.99 2.50 -2.75
N TRP A 56 -14.36 3.53 -3.32
CA TRP A 56 -12.90 3.55 -3.47
C TRP A 56 -12.18 3.47 -2.13
N ARG A 57 -12.85 3.83 -1.02
CA ARG A 57 -12.32 3.74 0.33
C ARG A 57 -12.15 2.31 0.83
N LEU A 58 -12.60 1.31 0.07
CA LEU A 58 -12.27 -0.09 0.31
C LEU A 58 -10.87 -0.43 -0.20
N PHE A 59 -10.39 0.29 -1.22
CA PHE A 59 -9.12 0.02 -1.89
C PHE A 59 -8.00 0.99 -1.48
N SER A 60 -8.29 2.27 -1.39
CA SER A 60 -7.25 3.26 -1.09
C SER A 60 -6.47 3.00 0.20
N PRO A 61 -7.09 2.50 1.31
CA PRO A 61 -6.33 2.21 2.52
C PRO A 61 -5.27 1.12 2.37
N ILE A 62 -5.36 0.27 1.34
CA ILE A 62 -4.37 -0.78 1.08
C ILE A 62 -2.97 -0.17 0.92
N PHE A 63 -2.90 1.02 0.33
CA PHE A 63 -1.64 1.71 0.04
C PHE A 63 -1.36 2.85 1.00
N MET A 64 -2.25 3.10 1.97
CA MET A 64 -2.14 4.20 2.92
C MET A 64 -1.44 3.73 4.21
N HIS A 65 -0.49 4.53 4.69
CA HIS A 65 0.22 4.23 5.93
C HIS A 65 0.14 5.42 6.88
N ILE A 66 -0.22 5.13 8.12
CA ILE A 66 -0.36 6.14 9.18
C ILE A 66 0.98 6.27 9.89
N GLY A 67 1.74 7.32 9.54
CA GLY A 67 3.03 7.60 10.13
C GLY A 67 4.18 6.81 9.53
N PHE A 68 5.36 7.35 9.73
CA PHE A 68 6.60 6.85 9.12
C PHE A 68 6.95 5.43 9.59
N PHE A 69 6.74 5.16 10.87
CA PHE A 69 7.07 3.85 11.43
C PHE A 69 6.22 2.72 10.80
N HIS A 70 4.93 2.99 10.57
CA HIS A 70 4.05 2.02 9.91
C HIS A 70 4.52 1.75 8.47
N LEU A 71 4.89 2.81 7.75
CA LEU A 71 5.41 2.66 6.38
C LEU A 71 6.67 1.80 6.36
N ILE A 72 7.63 2.06 7.25
CA ILE A 72 8.89 1.31 7.29
C ILE A 72 8.64 -0.15 7.64
N SER A 73 7.86 -0.42 8.67
CA SER A 73 7.56 -1.80 9.10
C SER A 73 6.92 -2.61 7.97
N ASN A 74 5.94 -2.01 7.31
CA ASN A 74 5.26 -2.66 6.20
C ASN A 74 6.18 -2.86 4.99
N THR A 75 7.03 -1.88 4.71
CA THR A 75 8.00 -1.96 3.61
C THR A 75 8.98 -3.10 3.83
N ILE A 76 9.50 -3.24 5.04
CA ILE A 76 10.41 -4.34 5.39
C ILE A 76 9.73 -5.69 5.15
N GLY A 77 8.49 -5.85 5.60
CA GLY A 77 7.73 -7.07 5.38
C GLY A 77 7.53 -7.38 3.90
N ILE A 78 7.20 -6.38 3.11
CA ILE A 78 7.00 -6.54 1.66
C ILE A 78 8.32 -6.91 0.98
N ILE A 79 9.43 -6.32 1.35
CA ILE A 79 10.74 -6.62 0.76
C ILE A 79 11.18 -8.06 1.09
N ILE A 80 10.90 -8.52 2.30
CA ILE A 80 11.32 -9.86 2.73
C ILE A 80 10.42 -10.94 2.11
N PHE A 81 9.10 -10.79 2.22
CA PHE A 81 8.16 -11.83 1.83
C PHE A 81 7.59 -11.66 0.43
N GLY A 82 7.49 -10.41 -0.05
CA GLY A 82 6.89 -10.14 -1.34
C GLY A 82 7.55 -10.86 -2.52
N PRO A 83 8.89 -10.75 -2.68
CA PRO A 83 9.55 -11.43 -3.79
C PRO A 83 9.37 -12.94 -3.77
N ILE A 84 9.36 -13.55 -2.59
CA ILE A 84 9.13 -14.99 -2.44
C ILE A 84 7.74 -15.35 -2.93
N MET A 85 6.74 -14.60 -2.51
CA MET A 85 5.36 -14.85 -2.88
C MET A 85 5.10 -14.56 -4.36
N GLU A 86 5.66 -13.48 -4.89
CA GLU A 86 5.53 -13.17 -6.30
C GLU A 86 6.16 -14.25 -7.17
N LYS A 87 7.30 -14.77 -6.77
CA LYS A 87 8.00 -15.83 -7.50
C LYS A 87 7.19 -17.13 -7.52
N ILE A 88 6.56 -17.48 -6.39
CA ILE A 88 5.75 -18.70 -6.26
C ILE A 88 4.43 -18.58 -7.03
N LEU A 89 3.73 -17.46 -6.86
CA LEU A 89 2.37 -17.27 -7.38
C LEU A 89 2.34 -16.70 -8.79
N GLY A 90 3.39 -16.01 -9.20
CA GLY A 90 3.38 -15.20 -10.40
C GLY A 90 2.83 -13.80 -10.12
N GLN A 91 3.18 -12.86 -10.99
CA GLN A 91 2.88 -11.44 -10.82
C GLN A 91 1.38 -11.16 -10.64
N LYS A 92 0.57 -11.73 -11.53
CA LYS A 92 -0.87 -11.48 -11.55
C LYS A 92 -1.58 -12.00 -10.30
N ARG A 93 -1.28 -13.25 -9.92
CA ARG A 93 -1.90 -13.87 -8.72
C ARG A 93 -1.45 -13.16 -7.45
N PHE A 94 -0.17 -12.77 -7.39
CA PHE A 94 0.36 -12.05 -6.24
C PHE A 94 -0.39 -10.73 -6.04
N LEU A 95 -0.59 -9.93 -7.10
CA LEU A 95 -1.31 -8.67 -7.02
C LEU A 95 -2.77 -8.87 -6.59
N ILE A 96 -3.44 -9.87 -7.14
CA ILE A 96 -4.84 -10.16 -6.78
C ILE A 96 -4.95 -10.50 -5.30
N ILE A 97 -4.07 -11.38 -4.81
CA ILE A 97 -4.08 -11.79 -3.40
C ILE A 97 -3.73 -10.62 -2.49
N TYR A 98 -2.77 -9.79 -2.88
CA TYR A 98 -2.40 -8.61 -2.11
C TYR A 98 -3.60 -7.65 -1.95
N LEU A 99 -4.32 -7.38 -3.05
CA LEU A 99 -5.48 -6.49 -3.02
C LEU A 99 -6.62 -7.07 -2.18
N ILE A 100 -6.93 -8.36 -2.34
CA ILE A 100 -7.99 -9.01 -1.57
C ILE A 100 -7.65 -9.00 -0.08
N ALA A 101 -6.42 -9.33 0.29
CA ALA A 101 -5.98 -9.31 1.68
C ALA A 101 -6.04 -7.91 2.28
N GLY A 102 -5.74 -6.90 1.49
CA GLY A 102 -5.79 -5.50 1.93
C GLY A 102 -7.21 -4.97 2.15
N ILE A 103 -8.19 -5.47 1.39
CA ILE A 103 -9.59 -5.09 1.57
C ILE A 103 -10.15 -5.71 2.87
N TRP A 104 -9.75 -6.92 3.15
CA TRP A 104 -10.21 -7.65 4.32
C TRP A 104 -9.79 -6.98 5.63
#